data_c84e6c4b9835b144e11a87247b0e2c92
#
_entry.id   c84e6c4b9835b144e11a87247b0e2c92
#
_cell.length_a   1.000
_cell.length_b   1.000
_cell.length_c   1.000
_cell.angle_alpha   90.00
_cell.angle_beta   90.00
_cell.angle_gamma   90.00
#
_symmetry.space_group_name_H-M   'P 1'
#
loop_
_entity.id
_entity.type
_entity.pdbx_description
1 polymer ?
#
loop_
_entity_poly.entity_id
_entity_poly.type
_entity_poly.pdbx_seq_one_letter_code
_entity_poly.pdbx_strand_id
1 'polypeptide(L)'
;MHNFRKQQSTDTTDNGVEKNDYPRATNGVVFGAIITFVGYFFMMMSFCSPYWIESYEETLSSFKNMGLWQYCFKDFTYPNYQIPRKFNGCHNIFSYEYYVIREWLLPGWLMSVQAFVTLSFIIIFIILVILALTIIRLPLKFVLQYEWLLVRISYFGTTISSVFMFLAVCIFGGCAYRRDWLMYPKFNVLGWSYALAVVTFILLGMAALIFHREAREAYEIRGEQKNLVMQMEMQEPGYHADRHHHSTSRSLHGYI
;
A
#
# COMPACT_ATOMS: atom_id res chain seq x y z
N MET A 1 26.36 9.50 -22.60
CA MET A 1 27.38 10.50 -22.22
C MET A 1 26.80 11.91 -22.35
N HIS A 2 25.89 12.35 -21.50
CA HIS A 2 25.53 13.77 -21.32
C HIS A 2 24.56 13.84 -20.14
N ASN A 3 24.93 14.60 -19.14
CA ASN A 3 24.15 15.12 -18.00
C ASN A 3 24.56 14.69 -16.58
N PHE A 4 25.85 14.43 -16.36
CA PHE A 4 26.38 14.35 -14.97
C PHE A 4 27.11 15.61 -14.51
N ARG A 5 26.91 16.77 -15.16
CA ARG A 5 27.67 17.99 -14.87
C ARG A 5 26.80 19.24 -14.67
N LYS A 6 25.74 19.16 -13.86
CA LYS A 6 24.99 20.39 -13.50
C LYS A 6 24.31 20.29 -12.13
N GLN A 7 25.09 20.06 -11.09
CA GLN A 7 24.62 20.43 -9.73
C GLN A 7 25.81 20.65 -8.80
N GLN A 8 26.83 21.32 -9.34
CA GLN A 8 27.91 21.93 -8.55
C GLN A 8 28.11 23.33 -9.10
N SER A 9 27.24 24.25 -8.72
CA SER A 9 27.45 25.68 -8.94
C SER A 9 26.87 26.45 -7.77
N THR A 10 27.75 26.89 -6.92
CA THR A 10 27.85 28.24 -6.35
C THR A 10 26.57 28.80 -5.70
N ASP A 11 26.53 28.68 -4.38
CA ASP A 11 26.15 29.81 -3.53
C ASP A 11 27.15 29.86 -2.34
N THR A 12 28.28 30.48 -2.59
CA THR A 12 29.13 31.07 -1.56
C THR A 12 28.59 32.45 -1.31
N THR A 13 27.83 32.62 -0.24
CA THR A 13 27.89 33.75 0.70
C THR A 13 26.74 33.63 1.70
N ASP A 14 27.15 33.53 2.87
CA ASP A 14 26.67 34.12 4.12
C ASP A 14 26.14 33.14 5.18
N ASN A 15 26.81 33.27 6.35
CA ASN A 15 26.45 32.74 7.67
C ASN A 15 26.61 31.23 7.90
N GLY A 16 27.73 30.91 8.54
CA GLY A 16 28.17 29.65 9.11
C GLY A 16 27.20 28.88 10.01
N VAL A 17 26.14 28.41 9.43
CA VAL A 17 25.40 27.25 9.91
C VAL A 17 25.66 26.18 8.88
N GLU A 18 26.52 25.22 9.21
CA GLU A 18 26.68 23.98 8.46
C GLU A 18 25.29 23.31 8.35
N LYS A 19 24.60 23.62 7.26
CA LYS A 19 23.33 23.01 6.94
C LYS A 19 23.66 21.57 6.60
N ASN A 20 23.50 20.66 7.57
CA ASN A 20 23.59 19.23 7.34
C ASN A 20 22.59 18.87 6.23
N ASP A 21 23.06 18.88 4.99
CA ASP A 21 22.27 18.49 3.83
C ASP A 21 22.13 16.97 3.86
N TYR A 22 21.20 16.49 4.69
CA TYR A 22 20.81 15.09 4.67
C TYR A 22 20.18 14.78 3.30
N PRO A 23 20.60 13.71 2.63
CA PRO A 23 20.02 13.32 1.35
C PRO A 23 18.51 13.16 1.52
N ARG A 24 17.74 13.93 0.78
CA ARG A 24 16.27 13.90 0.82
C ARG A 24 15.73 12.67 0.10
N ALA A 25 14.53 12.21 0.47
CA ALA A 25 13.82 11.17 -0.29
C ALA A 25 13.56 11.65 -1.72
N THR A 26 13.62 10.75 -2.69
CA THR A 26 13.32 11.08 -4.10
C THR A 26 11.92 11.65 -4.23
N ASN A 27 11.75 12.64 -5.10
CA ASN A 27 10.45 13.28 -5.33
C ASN A 27 9.38 12.26 -5.77
N GLY A 28 9.78 11.21 -6.48
CA GLY A 28 8.88 10.15 -6.89
C GLY A 28 8.35 9.31 -5.73
N VAL A 29 9.20 8.99 -4.74
CA VAL A 29 8.76 8.29 -3.51
C VAL A 29 7.76 9.14 -2.72
N VAL A 30 8.02 10.45 -2.59
CA VAL A 30 7.10 11.37 -1.90
C VAL A 30 5.76 11.47 -2.63
N PHE A 31 5.79 11.63 -3.94
CA PHE A 31 4.57 11.71 -4.75
C PHE A 31 3.77 10.40 -4.72
N GLY A 32 4.44 9.26 -4.85
CA GLY A 32 3.83 7.94 -4.70
C GLY A 32 3.20 7.73 -3.32
N ALA A 33 3.85 8.21 -2.26
CA ALA A 33 3.33 8.15 -0.90
C ALA A 33 2.06 8.99 -0.72
N ILE A 34 2.00 10.19 -1.30
CA ILE A 34 0.81 11.05 -1.27
C ILE A 34 -0.36 10.36 -1.97
N ILE A 35 -0.16 9.81 -3.17
CA ILE A 35 -1.21 9.08 -3.89
C ILE A 35 -1.68 7.87 -3.08
N THR A 36 -0.76 7.11 -2.49
CA THR A 36 -1.10 5.95 -1.64
C THR A 36 -1.92 6.39 -0.43
N PHE A 37 -1.58 7.50 0.21
CA PHE A 37 -2.32 8.05 1.36
C PHE A 37 -3.73 8.47 0.97
N VAL A 38 -3.92 9.17 -0.16
CA VAL A 38 -5.24 9.55 -0.68
C VAL A 38 -6.06 8.30 -1.03
N GLY A 39 -5.44 7.31 -1.67
CA GLY A 39 -6.08 6.03 -1.96
C GLY A 39 -6.52 5.28 -0.69
N TYR A 40 -5.68 5.27 0.34
CA TYR A 40 -6.02 4.69 1.64
C TYR A 40 -7.19 5.41 2.32
N PHE A 41 -7.24 6.73 2.24
CA PHE A 41 -8.36 7.51 2.78
C PHE A 41 -9.69 7.14 2.11
N PHE A 42 -9.71 7.04 0.78
CA PHE A 42 -10.91 6.61 0.05
C PHE A 42 -11.27 5.14 0.34
N MET A 43 -10.28 4.28 0.50
CA MET A 43 -10.50 2.89 0.91
C MET A 43 -11.15 2.81 2.30
N MET A 44 -10.68 3.62 3.25
CA MET A 44 -11.27 3.69 4.59
C MET A 44 -12.74 4.14 4.55
N MET A 45 -13.05 5.18 3.77
CA MET A 45 -14.43 5.63 3.59
C MET A 45 -15.30 4.55 2.96
N SER A 46 -14.80 3.89 1.91
CA SER A 46 -15.51 2.78 1.26
C SER A 46 -15.71 1.58 2.20
N PHE A 47 -14.71 1.25 3.02
CA PHE A 47 -14.75 0.14 3.96
C PHE A 47 -15.77 0.32 5.08
N CYS A 48 -15.87 1.54 5.63
CA CYS A 48 -16.75 1.85 6.76
C CYS A 48 -18.19 2.18 6.34
N SER A 49 -18.40 2.60 5.11
CA SER A 49 -19.68 3.14 4.67
C SER A 49 -20.67 2.03 4.28
N PRO A 50 -21.98 2.18 4.61
CA PRO A 50 -23.04 1.25 4.24
C PRO A 50 -23.67 1.55 2.87
N TYR A 51 -22.95 2.15 1.91
CA TYR A 51 -23.49 2.57 0.60
C TYR A 51 -22.74 1.92 -0.57
N TRP A 52 -22.51 0.61 -0.50
CA TRP A 52 -21.99 -0.15 -1.65
C TRP A 52 -23.08 -0.44 -2.68
N ILE A 53 -24.29 -0.68 -2.21
CA ILE A 53 -25.50 -0.80 -3.02
C ILE A 53 -26.64 -0.11 -2.29
N GLU A 54 -27.50 0.57 -3.02
CA GLU A 54 -28.67 1.27 -2.49
C GLU A 54 -29.89 1.03 -3.37
N SER A 55 -31.09 1.07 -2.78
CA SER A 55 -32.35 0.98 -3.50
C SER A 55 -32.87 2.37 -3.81
N TYR A 56 -33.51 2.55 -4.96
CA TYR A 56 -34.17 3.81 -5.29
C TYR A 56 -35.26 4.13 -4.25
N GLU A 57 -35.30 5.37 -3.77
CA GLU A 57 -36.25 5.81 -2.74
C GLU A 57 -37.71 5.65 -3.17
N GLU A 58 -37.99 5.82 -4.47
CA GLU A 58 -39.33 5.75 -5.05
C GLU A 58 -39.94 4.36 -5.04
N THR A 59 -39.13 3.31 -4.87
CA THR A 59 -39.60 1.92 -4.97
C THR A 59 -40.31 1.42 -3.71
N LEU A 60 -40.35 2.18 -2.62
CA LEU A 60 -40.88 1.76 -1.30
C LEU A 60 -40.31 0.41 -0.84
N SER A 61 -39.14 0.02 -1.35
CA SER A 61 -38.51 -1.24 -1.02
C SER A 61 -38.20 -1.32 0.48
N SER A 62 -38.39 -2.49 1.06
CA SER A 62 -37.98 -2.77 2.44
C SER A 62 -36.44 -2.85 2.60
N PHE A 63 -35.70 -3.07 1.52
CA PHE A 63 -34.23 -2.89 1.48
C PHE A 63 -33.92 -1.43 1.19
N LYS A 64 -33.01 -0.82 1.96
CA LYS A 64 -32.57 0.57 1.76
C LYS A 64 -31.17 0.64 1.16
N ASN A 65 -30.19 0.22 1.89
CA ASN A 65 -28.79 0.22 1.46
C ASN A 65 -28.00 -0.83 2.22
N MET A 66 -26.85 -1.20 1.67
CA MET A 66 -25.88 -2.05 2.34
C MET A 66 -24.44 -1.65 2.01
N GLY A 67 -23.56 -1.91 2.95
CA GLY A 67 -22.13 -1.85 2.78
C GLY A 67 -21.48 -3.22 2.95
N LEU A 68 -20.17 -3.23 3.17
CA LEU A 68 -19.46 -4.48 3.44
C LEU A 68 -19.85 -5.11 4.78
N TRP A 69 -20.20 -4.29 5.79
CA TRP A 69 -20.38 -4.74 7.17
C TRP A 69 -21.77 -4.49 7.72
N GLN A 70 -22.60 -3.69 7.04
CA GLN A 70 -23.89 -3.23 7.51
C GLN A 70 -24.97 -3.39 6.44
N TYR A 71 -26.17 -3.72 6.89
CA TYR A 71 -27.40 -3.70 6.10
C TYR A 71 -28.42 -2.79 6.75
N CYS A 72 -29.19 -2.08 5.93
CA CYS A 72 -30.24 -1.19 6.36
C CYS A 72 -31.57 -1.63 5.76
N PHE A 73 -32.55 -1.97 6.61
CA PHE A 73 -33.88 -2.37 6.22
C PHE A 73 -34.94 -1.44 6.83
N LYS A 74 -36.09 -1.40 6.17
CA LYS A 74 -37.32 -0.77 6.68
C LYS A 74 -38.46 -1.72 6.54
N ASP A 75 -39.07 -2.12 7.69
CA ASP A 75 -40.20 -3.06 7.77
C ASP A 75 -39.98 -4.37 6.98
N PHE A 76 -38.74 -4.85 6.92
CA PHE A 76 -38.39 -6.06 6.20
C PHE A 76 -38.83 -7.30 7.00
N THR A 77 -39.56 -8.22 6.35
CA THR A 77 -39.90 -9.52 6.89
C THR A 77 -39.30 -10.61 6.00
N TYR A 78 -38.52 -11.51 6.59
CA TYR A 78 -37.93 -12.62 5.85
C TYR A 78 -38.99 -13.69 5.54
N PRO A 79 -39.25 -14.01 4.26
CA PRO A 79 -40.42 -14.81 3.86
C PRO A 79 -40.38 -16.26 4.34
N ASN A 80 -39.23 -16.82 4.62
CA ASN A 80 -39.08 -18.23 5.02
C ASN A 80 -38.99 -18.43 6.53
N TYR A 81 -39.33 -17.42 7.33
CA TYR A 81 -39.29 -17.50 8.78
C TYR A 81 -40.64 -17.79 9.38
N GLN A 82 -40.73 -18.79 10.25
CA GLN A 82 -42.03 -19.22 10.84
C GLN A 82 -42.68 -18.17 11.75
N ILE A 83 -41.86 -17.24 12.30
CA ILE A 83 -42.33 -16.13 13.11
C ILE A 83 -42.05 -14.84 12.35
N PRO A 84 -43.08 -14.04 12.02
CA PRO A 84 -42.92 -12.80 11.25
C PRO A 84 -42.24 -11.74 12.12
N ARG A 85 -40.90 -11.75 12.11
CA ARG A 85 -40.08 -10.70 12.74
C ARG A 85 -39.80 -9.62 11.71
N LYS A 86 -40.12 -8.37 12.06
CA LYS A 86 -39.79 -7.21 11.25
C LYS A 86 -38.38 -6.70 11.60
N PHE A 87 -37.56 -6.50 10.57
CA PHE A 87 -36.24 -5.92 10.69
C PHE A 87 -36.29 -4.45 10.30
N ASN A 88 -35.81 -3.56 11.20
CA ASN A 88 -35.81 -2.12 11.01
C ASN A 88 -34.46 -1.54 11.42
N GLY A 89 -34.00 -0.54 10.65
CA GLY A 89 -32.75 0.17 10.92
C GLY A 89 -31.53 -0.44 10.27
N CYS A 90 -30.37 0.13 10.58
CA CYS A 90 -29.07 -0.28 10.08
C CYS A 90 -28.32 -1.04 11.17
N HIS A 91 -27.99 -2.29 10.90
CA HIS A 91 -27.25 -3.13 11.84
C HIS A 91 -26.06 -3.80 11.15
N ASN A 92 -25.05 -4.11 11.95
CA ASN A 92 -23.91 -4.90 11.48
C ASN A 92 -24.38 -6.34 11.18
N ILE A 93 -23.83 -6.95 10.11
CA ILE A 93 -24.17 -8.33 9.70
C ILE A 93 -23.94 -9.33 10.85
N PHE A 94 -22.94 -9.09 11.68
CA PHE A 94 -22.59 -9.95 12.81
C PHE A 94 -23.36 -9.62 14.10
N SER A 95 -24.27 -8.64 14.06
CA SER A 95 -25.12 -8.31 15.23
C SER A 95 -26.10 -9.43 15.54
N TYR A 96 -26.58 -9.45 16.79
CA TYR A 96 -27.62 -10.38 17.24
C TYR A 96 -28.92 -10.21 16.46
N GLU A 97 -29.22 -8.99 16.02
CA GLU A 97 -30.44 -8.69 15.26
C GLU A 97 -30.53 -9.51 13.96
N TYR A 98 -29.40 -9.70 13.26
CA TYR A 98 -29.34 -10.43 11.99
C TYR A 98 -28.89 -11.89 12.13
N TYR A 99 -28.76 -12.41 13.34
CA TYR A 99 -28.29 -13.79 13.57
C TYR A 99 -29.09 -14.82 12.75
N VAL A 100 -30.40 -14.66 12.70
CA VAL A 100 -31.32 -15.61 12.05
C VAL A 100 -31.24 -15.61 10.51
N ILE A 101 -30.95 -14.43 9.92
CA ILE A 101 -30.90 -14.25 8.46
C ILE A 101 -29.48 -14.09 7.94
N ARG A 102 -28.46 -14.28 8.80
CA ARG A 102 -27.05 -14.05 8.48
C ARG A 102 -26.57 -14.87 7.29
N GLU A 103 -26.95 -16.14 7.19
CA GLU A 103 -26.55 -17.02 6.08
C GLU A 103 -27.02 -16.48 4.73
N TRP A 104 -28.22 -15.89 4.70
CA TRP A 104 -28.74 -15.26 3.50
C TRP A 104 -28.06 -13.91 3.22
N LEU A 105 -27.77 -13.11 4.24
CA LEU A 105 -27.10 -11.80 4.10
C LEU A 105 -25.64 -11.92 3.68
N LEU A 106 -24.97 -13.02 4.02
CA LEU A 106 -23.53 -13.20 3.85
C LEU A 106 -23.20 -14.38 2.90
N PRO A 107 -23.51 -14.25 1.60
CA PRO A 107 -23.12 -15.26 0.62
C PRO A 107 -21.60 -15.35 0.49
N GLY A 108 -21.06 -16.51 0.07
CA GLY A 108 -19.63 -16.77 -0.01
C GLY A 108 -18.83 -15.77 -0.86
N TRP A 109 -19.43 -15.27 -1.94
CA TRP A 109 -18.78 -14.25 -2.77
C TRP A 109 -18.60 -12.90 -2.02
N LEU A 110 -19.56 -12.52 -1.15
CA LEU A 110 -19.45 -11.30 -0.35
C LEU A 110 -18.35 -11.44 0.73
N MET A 111 -18.23 -12.63 1.34
CA MET A 111 -17.11 -12.92 2.26
C MET A 111 -15.77 -12.79 1.56
N SER A 112 -15.65 -13.22 0.31
CA SER A 112 -14.42 -13.03 -0.48
C SER A 112 -14.11 -11.55 -0.71
N VAL A 113 -15.12 -10.73 -1.03
CA VAL A 113 -14.96 -9.27 -1.17
C VAL A 113 -14.49 -8.65 0.15
N GLN A 114 -15.13 -8.99 1.27
CA GLN A 114 -14.73 -8.52 2.60
C GLN A 114 -13.28 -8.90 2.91
N ALA A 115 -12.87 -10.13 2.60
CA ALA A 115 -11.49 -10.60 2.83
C ALA A 115 -10.48 -9.80 1.98
N PHE A 116 -10.73 -9.63 0.67
CA PHE A 116 -9.83 -8.89 -0.20
C PHE A 116 -9.67 -7.42 0.21
N VAL A 117 -10.78 -6.73 0.52
CA VAL A 117 -10.72 -5.34 0.97
C VAL A 117 -10.01 -5.21 2.30
N THR A 118 -10.27 -6.13 3.26
CA THR A 118 -9.62 -6.12 4.58
C THR A 118 -8.11 -6.37 4.47
N LEU A 119 -7.69 -7.37 3.66
CA LEU A 119 -6.28 -7.65 3.43
C LEU A 119 -5.59 -6.45 2.77
N SER A 120 -6.21 -5.86 1.75
CA SER A 120 -5.71 -4.66 1.11
C SER A 120 -5.55 -3.51 2.10
N PHE A 121 -6.53 -3.29 2.97
CA PHE A 121 -6.52 -2.27 4.01
C PHE A 121 -5.33 -2.43 4.97
N ILE A 122 -5.10 -3.64 5.45
CA ILE A 122 -3.97 -3.95 6.36
C ILE A 122 -2.63 -3.75 5.65
N ILE A 123 -2.48 -4.27 4.42
CA ILE A 123 -1.24 -4.15 3.65
C ILE A 123 -0.91 -2.67 3.41
N ILE A 124 -1.86 -1.86 2.94
CA ILE A 124 -1.60 -0.45 2.66
C ILE A 124 -1.31 0.34 3.93
N PHE A 125 -1.94 0.02 5.06
CA PHE A 125 -1.59 0.63 6.34
C PHE A 125 -0.11 0.39 6.69
N ILE A 126 0.37 -0.86 6.56
CA ILE A 126 1.78 -1.21 6.79
C ILE A 126 2.69 -0.46 5.81
N ILE A 127 2.32 -0.40 4.54
CA ILE A 127 3.09 0.32 3.52
C ILE A 127 3.16 1.82 3.82
N LEU A 128 2.09 2.46 4.29
CA LEU A 128 2.10 3.86 4.69
C LEU A 128 3.05 4.12 5.86
N VAL A 129 3.12 3.21 6.84
CA VAL A 129 4.10 3.30 7.94
C VAL A 129 5.53 3.22 7.39
N ILE A 130 5.80 2.27 6.49
CA ILE A 130 7.12 2.12 5.84
C ILE A 130 7.48 3.39 5.06
N LEU A 131 6.55 3.93 4.27
CA LEU A 131 6.78 5.16 3.50
C LEU A 131 7.01 6.37 4.40
N ALA A 132 6.26 6.48 5.50
CA ALA A 132 6.48 7.54 6.49
C ALA A 132 7.88 7.47 7.09
N LEU A 133 8.35 6.29 7.51
CA LEU A 133 9.70 6.08 8.03
C LEU A 133 10.76 6.41 6.95
N THR A 134 10.50 6.05 5.69
CA THR A 134 11.42 6.33 4.58
C THR A 134 11.54 7.83 4.29
N ILE A 135 10.42 8.58 4.35
CA ILE A 135 10.39 10.02 4.10
C ILE A 135 11.00 10.81 5.27
N ILE A 136 10.66 10.44 6.52
CA ILE A 136 11.17 11.09 7.73
C ILE A 136 12.63 10.70 8.01
N ARG A 137 13.12 9.59 7.40
CA ARG A 137 14.47 9.02 7.56
C ARG A 137 14.82 8.66 9.01
N LEU A 138 13.89 8.05 9.72
CA LEU A 138 14.09 7.57 11.08
C LEU A 138 14.00 6.03 11.15
N PRO A 139 14.99 5.35 11.75
CA PRO A 139 16.34 5.81 12.10
C PRO A 139 17.23 5.96 10.87
N LEU A 140 18.00 7.06 10.79
CA LEU A 140 18.76 7.47 9.59
C LEU A 140 19.64 6.36 9.01
N LYS A 141 20.45 5.69 9.85
CA LYS A 141 21.38 4.62 9.41
C LYS A 141 20.64 3.45 8.76
N PHE A 142 19.54 3.02 9.35
CA PHE A 142 18.73 1.90 8.84
C PHE A 142 18.08 2.25 7.51
N VAL A 143 17.44 3.42 7.43
CA VAL A 143 16.74 3.84 6.21
C VAL A 143 17.73 4.00 5.04
N LEU A 144 18.88 4.66 5.24
CA LEU A 144 19.91 4.81 4.19
C LEU A 144 20.47 3.46 3.72
N GLN A 145 20.65 2.50 4.62
CA GLN A 145 21.17 1.18 4.27
C GLN A 145 20.15 0.34 3.48
N TYR A 146 18.87 0.45 3.80
CA TYR A 146 17.79 -0.39 3.26
C TYR A 146 16.79 0.35 2.38
N GLU A 147 17.07 1.60 1.96
CA GLU A 147 16.15 2.44 1.17
C GLU A 147 15.64 1.71 -0.09
N TRP A 148 16.52 1.06 -0.84
CA TRP A 148 16.16 0.28 -2.01
C TRP A 148 15.19 -0.86 -1.72
N LEU A 149 15.34 -1.50 -0.54
CA LEU A 149 14.47 -2.60 -0.11
C LEU A 149 13.10 -2.06 0.34
N LEU A 150 13.07 -0.94 1.06
CA LEU A 150 11.83 -0.30 1.53
C LEU A 150 10.97 0.16 0.36
N VAL A 151 11.57 0.79 -0.65
CA VAL A 151 10.86 1.19 -1.88
C VAL A 151 10.36 -0.03 -2.64
N ARG A 152 11.15 -1.10 -2.70
CA ARG A 152 10.74 -2.37 -3.36
C ARG A 152 9.59 -3.06 -2.63
N ILE A 153 9.60 -3.09 -1.30
CA ILE A 153 8.48 -3.60 -0.48
C ILE A 153 7.22 -2.75 -0.73
N SER A 154 7.37 -1.43 -0.80
CA SER A 154 6.25 -0.53 -1.09
C SER A 154 5.67 -0.78 -2.47
N TYR A 155 6.50 -1.03 -3.49
CA TYR A 155 6.04 -1.44 -4.82
C TYR A 155 5.21 -2.73 -4.78
N PHE A 156 5.74 -3.81 -4.18
CA PHE A 156 5.02 -5.07 -4.11
C PHE A 156 3.74 -4.97 -3.29
N GLY A 157 3.77 -4.29 -2.15
CA GLY A 157 2.61 -4.12 -1.29
C GLY A 157 1.49 -3.35 -1.97
N THR A 158 1.80 -2.23 -2.63
CA THR A 158 0.79 -1.46 -3.39
C THR A 158 0.25 -2.22 -4.60
N THR A 159 1.10 -3.00 -5.29
CA THR A 159 0.67 -3.85 -6.42
C THR A 159 -0.30 -4.93 -5.96
N ILE A 160 0.04 -5.69 -4.91
CA ILE A 160 -0.82 -6.75 -4.36
C ILE A 160 -2.16 -6.16 -3.90
N SER A 161 -2.13 -5.03 -3.20
CA SER A 161 -3.34 -4.36 -2.74
C SER A 161 -4.20 -3.85 -3.89
N SER A 162 -3.60 -3.32 -4.96
CA SER A 162 -4.33 -2.90 -6.15
C SER A 162 -5.03 -4.10 -6.82
N VAL A 163 -4.36 -5.26 -6.91
CA VAL A 163 -4.96 -6.49 -7.44
C VAL A 163 -6.11 -6.96 -6.55
N PHE A 164 -5.96 -6.96 -5.23
CA PHE A 164 -7.04 -7.34 -4.32
C PHE A 164 -8.25 -6.41 -4.43
N MET A 165 -8.04 -5.09 -4.52
CA MET A 165 -9.11 -4.13 -4.74
C MET A 165 -9.78 -4.33 -6.09
N PHE A 166 -9.03 -4.62 -7.15
CA PHE A 166 -9.59 -4.96 -8.45
C PHE A 166 -10.49 -6.20 -8.39
N LEU A 167 -10.02 -7.28 -7.77
CA LEU A 167 -10.82 -8.50 -7.59
C LEU A 167 -12.08 -8.23 -6.77
N ALA A 168 -11.98 -7.48 -5.68
CA ALA A 168 -13.13 -7.11 -4.85
C ALA A 168 -14.18 -6.34 -5.65
N VAL A 169 -13.77 -5.34 -6.42
CA VAL A 169 -14.66 -4.53 -7.27
C VAL A 169 -15.31 -5.39 -8.36
N CYS A 170 -14.54 -6.23 -9.05
CA CYS A 170 -15.07 -7.13 -10.10
C CYS A 170 -16.09 -8.14 -9.54
N ILE A 171 -15.76 -8.79 -8.42
CA ILE A 171 -16.66 -9.77 -7.80
C ILE A 171 -17.94 -9.09 -7.32
N PHE A 172 -17.83 -7.96 -6.61
CA PHE A 172 -19.00 -7.25 -6.11
C PHE A 172 -19.88 -6.75 -7.26
N GLY A 173 -19.29 -6.05 -8.25
CA GLY A 173 -20.03 -5.53 -9.41
C GLY A 173 -20.72 -6.62 -10.24
N GLY A 174 -20.06 -7.77 -10.41
CA GLY A 174 -20.64 -8.93 -11.13
C GLY A 174 -21.74 -9.65 -10.36
N CYS A 175 -21.68 -9.66 -9.02
CA CYS A 175 -22.64 -10.35 -8.17
C CYS A 175 -23.75 -9.45 -7.61
N ALA A 176 -23.61 -8.12 -7.71
CA ALA A 176 -24.55 -7.15 -7.13
C ALA A 176 -25.99 -7.31 -7.61
N TYR A 177 -26.17 -7.75 -8.85
CA TYR A 177 -27.50 -7.89 -9.50
C TYR A 177 -28.03 -9.33 -9.50
N ARG A 178 -27.47 -10.23 -8.69
CA ARG A 178 -27.95 -11.62 -8.59
C ARG A 178 -29.32 -11.68 -7.93
N ARG A 179 -30.25 -12.44 -8.56
CA ARG A 179 -31.64 -12.58 -8.08
C ARG A 179 -31.76 -13.47 -6.84
N ASP A 180 -30.81 -14.34 -6.61
CA ASP A 180 -30.75 -15.27 -5.48
C ASP A 180 -30.32 -14.62 -4.17
N TRP A 181 -29.92 -13.35 -4.21
CA TRP A 181 -29.39 -12.65 -3.04
C TRP A 181 -30.25 -11.46 -2.61
N LEU A 182 -30.41 -10.42 -3.43
CA LEU A 182 -31.21 -9.25 -3.06
C LEU A 182 -32.58 -9.26 -3.75
N MET A 183 -33.57 -8.80 -3.00
CA MET A 183 -34.91 -8.60 -3.56
C MET A 183 -34.88 -7.48 -4.59
N TYR A 184 -35.57 -7.71 -5.71
CA TYR A 184 -35.77 -6.73 -6.78
C TYR A 184 -34.45 -6.07 -7.28
N PRO A 185 -33.47 -6.84 -7.74
CA PRO A 185 -32.14 -6.30 -8.12
C PRO A 185 -32.18 -5.22 -9.20
N LYS A 186 -33.27 -5.13 -9.98
CA LYS A 186 -33.45 -4.09 -11.01
C LYS A 186 -33.66 -2.68 -10.43
N PHE A 187 -34.06 -2.59 -9.16
CA PHE A 187 -34.29 -1.32 -8.47
C PHE A 187 -33.14 -0.91 -7.56
N ASN A 188 -32.04 -1.65 -7.60
CA ASN A 188 -30.85 -1.36 -6.82
C ASN A 188 -29.77 -0.79 -7.73
N VAL A 189 -29.03 0.17 -7.21
CA VAL A 189 -27.88 0.80 -7.89
C VAL A 189 -26.62 0.66 -7.03
N LEU A 190 -25.48 0.63 -7.70
CA LEU A 190 -24.18 0.69 -7.02
C LEU A 190 -24.01 2.08 -6.43
N GLY A 191 -23.79 2.15 -5.13
CA GLY A 191 -23.68 3.39 -4.40
C GLY A 191 -22.30 4.04 -4.49
N TRP A 192 -22.17 5.21 -3.88
CA TRP A 192 -20.95 5.99 -3.92
C TRP A 192 -19.74 5.31 -3.25
N SER A 193 -19.95 4.45 -2.23
CA SER A 193 -18.87 3.71 -1.59
C SER A 193 -18.20 2.72 -2.52
N TYR A 194 -18.98 2.08 -3.41
CA TYR A 194 -18.42 1.24 -4.46
C TYR A 194 -17.61 2.07 -5.46
N ALA A 195 -18.09 3.25 -5.84
CA ALA A 195 -17.33 4.16 -6.70
C ALA A 195 -15.99 4.55 -6.07
N LEU A 196 -15.95 4.81 -4.74
CA LEU A 196 -14.69 5.06 -4.03
C LEU A 196 -13.75 3.84 -4.03
N ALA A 197 -14.29 2.62 -3.96
CA ALA A 197 -13.47 1.40 -4.10
C ALA A 197 -12.82 1.32 -5.48
N VAL A 198 -13.55 1.68 -6.54
CA VAL A 198 -13.00 1.74 -7.92
C VAL A 198 -11.90 2.80 -8.01
N VAL A 199 -12.13 3.99 -7.48
CA VAL A 199 -11.11 5.06 -7.46
C VAL A 199 -9.87 4.62 -6.68
N THR A 200 -10.05 3.94 -5.55
CA THR A 200 -8.95 3.40 -4.75
C THR A 200 -8.07 2.44 -5.56
N PHE A 201 -8.68 1.49 -6.25
CA PHE A 201 -7.96 0.56 -7.12
C PHE A 201 -7.09 1.30 -8.15
N ILE A 202 -7.62 2.34 -8.80
CA ILE A 202 -6.89 3.14 -9.80
C ILE A 202 -5.73 3.89 -9.15
N LEU A 203 -5.95 4.54 -7.99
CA LEU A 203 -4.91 5.29 -7.28
C LEU A 203 -3.77 4.38 -6.81
N LEU A 204 -4.09 3.21 -6.25
CA LEU A 204 -3.07 2.24 -5.85
C LEU A 204 -2.29 1.68 -7.05
N GLY A 205 -2.95 1.48 -8.19
CA GLY A 205 -2.30 1.09 -9.43
C GLY A 205 -1.32 2.15 -9.93
N MET A 206 -1.71 3.43 -9.90
CA MET A 206 -0.81 4.54 -10.25
C MET A 206 0.39 4.64 -9.29
N ALA A 207 0.14 4.53 -7.97
CA ALA A 207 1.22 4.52 -6.99
C ALA A 207 2.19 3.36 -7.22
N ALA A 208 1.68 2.16 -7.53
CA ALA A 208 2.52 1.00 -7.85
C ALA A 208 3.42 1.24 -9.07
N LEU A 209 2.93 1.90 -10.11
CA LEU A 209 3.74 2.25 -11.30
C LEU A 209 4.86 3.26 -10.94
N ILE A 210 4.57 4.22 -10.08
CA ILE A 210 5.57 5.18 -9.60
C ILE A 210 6.65 4.45 -8.79
N PHE A 211 6.26 3.65 -7.80
CA PHE A 211 7.22 2.88 -7.01
C PHE A 211 8.00 1.85 -7.83
N HIS A 212 7.42 1.31 -8.90
CA HIS A 212 8.16 0.45 -9.83
C HIS A 212 9.34 1.17 -10.48
N ARG A 213 9.13 2.40 -10.96
CA ARG A 213 10.20 3.23 -11.55
C ARG A 213 11.29 3.55 -10.52
N GLU A 214 10.88 4.05 -9.36
CA GLU A 214 11.81 4.38 -8.27
C GLU A 214 12.61 3.16 -7.78
N ALA A 215 11.97 2.00 -7.68
CA ALA A 215 12.65 0.76 -7.28
C ALA A 215 13.68 0.30 -8.32
N ARG A 216 13.43 0.51 -9.59
CA ARG A 216 14.41 0.21 -10.66
C ARG A 216 15.60 1.14 -10.60
N GLU A 217 15.37 2.45 -10.50
CA GLU A 217 16.45 3.45 -10.38
C GLU A 217 17.31 3.20 -9.14
N ALA A 218 16.69 2.93 -7.99
CA ALA A 218 17.42 2.60 -6.77
C ALA A 218 18.28 1.33 -6.89
N TYR A 219 17.81 0.34 -7.65
CA TYR A 219 18.56 -0.88 -7.90
C TYR A 219 19.75 -0.66 -8.82
N GLU A 220 19.60 0.13 -9.89
CA GLU A 220 20.65 0.47 -10.84
C GLU A 220 21.78 1.25 -10.14
N ILE A 221 21.45 2.30 -9.37
CA ILE A 221 22.42 3.10 -8.58
C ILE A 221 23.23 2.20 -7.64
N ARG A 222 22.58 1.25 -6.96
CA ARG A 222 23.28 0.32 -6.07
C ARG A 222 24.22 -0.61 -6.83
N GLY A 223 23.84 -1.05 -8.02
CA GLY A 223 24.68 -1.87 -8.90
C GLY A 223 25.96 -1.13 -9.31
N GLU A 224 25.82 0.13 -9.70
CA GLU A 224 26.97 0.99 -10.06
C GLU A 224 27.90 1.24 -8.87
N GLN A 225 27.36 1.55 -7.69
CA GLN A 225 28.15 1.73 -6.47
C GLN A 225 28.97 0.48 -6.12
N LYS A 226 28.34 -0.71 -6.21
CA LYS A 226 29.03 -1.97 -5.94
C LYS A 226 30.14 -2.25 -6.95
N ASN A 227 29.94 -1.93 -8.22
CA ASN A 227 30.94 -2.10 -9.26
C ASN A 227 32.11 -1.14 -9.06
N LEU A 228 31.87 0.12 -8.66
CA LEU A 228 32.93 1.09 -8.35
C LEU A 228 33.77 0.65 -7.16
N VAL A 229 33.17 0.12 -6.09
CA VAL A 229 33.91 -0.40 -4.93
C VAL A 229 34.78 -1.60 -5.34
N MET A 230 34.26 -2.54 -6.13
CA MET A 230 35.07 -3.65 -6.65
C MET A 230 36.23 -3.20 -7.55
N GLN A 231 36.04 -2.16 -8.36
CA GLN A 231 37.09 -1.62 -9.19
C GLN A 231 38.18 -0.95 -8.35
N MET A 232 37.83 -0.24 -7.29
CA MET A 232 38.81 0.36 -6.34
C MET A 232 39.61 -0.70 -5.59
N GLU A 233 38.95 -1.79 -5.13
CA GLU A 233 39.65 -2.92 -4.49
C GLU A 233 40.61 -3.64 -5.44
N MET A 234 40.27 -3.76 -6.73
CA MET A 234 41.19 -4.34 -7.74
C MET A 234 42.38 -3.42 -8.10
N GLN A 235 42.25 -2.09 -7.92
CA GLN A 235 43.29 -1.15 -8.20
C GLN A 235 44.31 -0.98 -7.06
N GLU A 236 44.10 -1.55 -5.87
CA GLU A 236 45.02 -1.59 -4.75
C GLU A 236 45.75 -2.93 -4.56
N PRO A 237 46.54 -3.46 -5.52
CA PRO A 237 47.30 -4.71 -5.31
C PRO A 237 48.70 -4.48 -4.68
N GLY A 238 49.07 -3.24 -4.31
CA GLY A 238 50.49 -2.92 -4.02
C GLY A 238 50.85 -2.63 -2.58
N TYR A 239 49.93 -2.36 -1.68
CA TYR A 239 50.29 -1.80 -0.37
C TYR A 239 50.50 -2.85 0.76
N HIS A 240 50.08 -4.07 0.57
CA HIS A 240 50.21 -5.12 1.59
C HIS A 240 51.35 -6.12 1.36
N ALA A 241 52.06 -6.07 0.20
CA ALA A 241 53.17 -7.02 -0.07
C ALA A 241 54.51 -6.55 0.57
N ASP A 242 54.69 -5.26 0.83
CA ASP A 242 56.01 -4.75 1.32
C ASP A 242 56.15 -4.76 2.85
N ARG A 243 55.13 -5.11 3.62
CA ARG A 243 55.22 -5.08 5.09
C ARG A 243 55.74 -6.37 5.72
N HIS A 244 55.94 -7.44 4.96
CA HIS A 244 56.43 -8.74 5.47
C HIS A 244 57.87 -9.06 5.13
N HIS A 245 58.59 -8.23 4.35
CA HIS A 245 59.99 -8.50 3.98
C HIS A 245 61.06 -7.70 4.77
N HIS A 246 60.66 -6.86 5.73
CA HIS A 246 61.66 -6.04 6.48
C HIS A 246 61.90 -6.48 7.93
N SER A 247 61.45 -7.66 8.37
CA SER A 247 61.66 -8.12 9.76
C SER A 247 62.58 -9.33 9.95
N THR A 248 63.30 -9.78 8.90
CA THR A 248 64.21 -10.95 9.01
C THR A 248 65.61 -10.70 8.54
N SER A 249 66.23 -9.59 8.90
CA SER A 249 67.71 -9.44 8.78
C SER A 249 68.28 -8.46 9.77
N ARG A 250 68.11 -8.77 11.08
CA ARG A 250 68.94 -8.11 12.12
C ARG A 250 69.06 -9.04 13.32
N SER A 251 69.87 -10.04 13.22
CA SER A 251 70.59 -10.62 14.36
C SER A 251 71.57 -11.65 13.82
N LEU A 252 72.87 -11.19 13.64
CA LEU A 252 74.05 -12.03 13.76
C LEU A 252 75.24 -11.16 13.41
N HIS A 253 75.78 -10.40 14.38
CA HIS A 253 77.16 -10.17 14.53
C HIS A 253 77.43 -9.44 15.85
N GLY A 254 77.92 -10.20 16.78
CA GLY A 254 78.42 -9.72 18.03
C GLY A 254 79.05 -10.86 18.82
N TYR A 255 80.34 -10.75 19.00
CA TYR A 255 81.34 -11.43 19.88
C TYR A 255 82.20 -12.52 19.21
N ILE A 256 83.39 -12.14 18.75
CA ILE A 256 84.66 -12.30 19.45
C ILE A 256 85.55 -11.13 19.06
#